data_df36a8b25749eb1a83c7fd048a7e7ddb
#
_entry.id   df36a8b25749eb1a83c7fd048a7e7ddb
#
_cell.length_a   1.000
_cell.length_b   1.000
_cell.length_c   1.000
_cell.angle_alpha   90.00
_cell.angle_beta   90.00
_cell.angle_gamma   90.00
#
_symmetry.space_group_name_H-M   'P 1'
#
loop_
_entity.id
_entity.type
_entity.pdbx_description
1 polymer ?
#
loop_
_entity_poly.entity_id
_entity_poly.type
_entity_poly.pdbx_seq_one_letter_code
_entity_poly.pdbx_strand_id
1 'polypeptide(L)'
;MKIKVITSYKPGTWNQFAKRAVQSVLEHWPEDTSVTVYHETQTQDFFEHPRLDWVDIHEAQPELVKFKNRYNKDPVANGEIDEIPNGVRRPEPMPAKGSFQWNAVRFANKVFCVTHALKNSVGYDYVVWLDADTYSFRPMPSSFLEKLLPGDSLLTYLGRGDLDPECGFVGYNLKHTDIKKLVDEWEDLYINNKIF
;
A
#
# COMPACT_ATOMS: atom_id res chain seq x y z
N MET A 1 -15.26 14.46 4.68
CA MET A 1 -14.76 13.08 4.41
C MET A 1 -13.44 12.93 5.14
N LYS A 2 -13.37 12.01 6.09
CA LYS A 2 -12.16 11.80 6.91
C LYS A 2 -11.27 10.72 6.28
N ILE A 3 -10.04 11.07 5.93
CA ILE A 3 -9.12 10.21 5.20
C ILE A 3 -7.89 9.87 6.06
N LYS A 4 -7.48 8.61 6.04
CA LYS A 4 -6.17 8.17 6.51
C LYS A 4 -5.32 7.79 5.30
N VAL A 5 -4.26 8.54 5.04
CA VAL A 5 -3.25 8.16 4.05
C VAL A 5 -2.26 7.21 4.71
N ILE A 6 -1.90 6.16 4.01
CA ILE A 6 -0.90 5.19 4.47
C ILE A 6 0.17 4.99 3.40
N THR A 7 1.38 4.80 3.85
CA THR A 7 2.52 4.47 2.97
C THR A 7 3.51 3.57 3.71
N SER A 8 4.36 2.90 2.95
CA SER A 8 5.52 2.20 3.51
C SER A 8 6.76 2.45 2.65
N TYR A 9 7.92 2.35 3.24
CA TYR A 9 9.17 2.53 2.53
C TYR A 9 10.20 1.47 2.91
N LYS A 10 11.10 1.17 1.97
CA LYS A 10 12.22 0.27 2.21
C LYS A 10 13.26 0.96 3.10
N PRO A 11 13.86 0.25 4.09
CA PRO A 11 14.97 0.79 4.87
C PRO A 11 16.05 1.45 3.98
N GLY A 12 16.51 2.64 4.39
CA GLY A 12 17.51 3.42 3.66
C GLY A 12 16.94 4.30 2.54
N THR A 13 15.65 4.23 2.20
CA THR A 13 15.05 5.06 1.13
C THR A 13 14.28 6.27 1.66
N TRP A 14 14.22 6.46 2.96
CA TRP A 14 13.49 7.57 3.59
C TRP A 14 13.89 8.93 3.01
N ASN A 15 15.17 9.26 3.06
CA ASN A 15 15.66 10.54 2.58
C ASN A 15 15.73 10.66 1.04
N GLN A 16 15.58 9.55 0.31
CA GLN A 16 15.59 9.57 -1.15
C GLN A 16 14.27 10.08 -1.71
N PHE A 17 13.13 9.62 -1.18
CA PHE A 17 11.80 9.99 -1.67
C PHE A 17 10.69 9.95 -0.60
N ALA A 18 10.68 9.00 0.34
CA ALA A 18 9.54 8.79 1.25
C ALA A 18 9.26 10.00 2.15
N LYS A 19 10.29 10.67 2.65
CA LYS A 19 10.15 11.91 3.44
C LYS A 19 9.40 12.98 2.67
N ARG A 20 9.75 13.21 1.41
CA ARG A 20 9.09 14.18 0.53
C ARG A 20 7.63 13.82 0.28
N ALA A 21 7.34 12.53 0.05
CA ALA A 21 5.98 12.06 -0.14
C ALA A 21 5.12 12.36 1.09
N VAL A 22 5.57 11.97 2.28
CA VAL A 22 4.87 12.20 3.56
C VAL A 22 4.68 13.70 3.82
N GLN A 23 5.74 14.51 3.69
CA GLN A 23 5.66 15.95 3.87
C GLN A 23 4.67 16.60 2.91
N SER A 24 4.62 16.15 1.65
CA SER A 24 3.69 16.67 0.65
C SER A 24 2.22 16.41 0.98
N VAL A 25 1.92 15.27 1.61
CA VAL A 25 0.56 15.00 2.11
C VAL A 25 0.22 15.94 3.26
N LEU A 26 1.12 16.08 4.23
CA LEU A 26 0.93 16.97 5.37
C LEU A 26 0.77 18.45 4.98
N GLU A 27 1.41 18.87 3.88
CA GLU A 27 1.38 20.24 3.38
C GLU A 27 0.16 20.52 2.49
N HIS A 28 -0.22 19.56 1.64
CA HIS A 28 -1.14 19.83 0.53
C HIS A 28 -2.52 19.18 0.68
N TRP A 29 -2.68 18.20 1.55
CA TRP A 29 -3.98 17.56 1.78
C TRP A 29 -4.76 18.25 2.91
N PRO A 30 -6.09 18.09 2.95
CA PRO A 30 -6.92 18.71 3.98
C PRO A 30 -6.41 18.43 5.40
N GLU A 31 -6.61 19.38 6.31
CA GLU A 31 -6.11 19.31 7.70
C GLU A 31 -6.68 18.13 8.50
N ASP A 32 -7.83 17.62 8.12
CA ASP A 32 -8.48 16.43 8.71
C ASP A 32 -7.94 15.10 8.16
N THR A 33 -6.99 15.14 7.22
CA THR A 33 -6.27 13.97 6.72
C THR A 33 -5.15 13.59 7.68
N SER A 34 -5.13 12.34 8.15
CA SER A 34 -3.98 11.79 8.88
C SER A 34 -3.09 10.95 7.98
N VAL A 35 -1.84 10.76 8.40
CA VAL A 35 -0.85 9.93 7.71
C VAL A 35 -0.34 8.86 8.65
N THR A 36 -0.30 7.61 8.23
CA THR A 36 0.42 6.54 8.92
C THR A 36 1.53 6.02 8.04
N VAL A 37 2.75 6.08 8.54
CA VAL A 37 3.95 5.58 7.85
C VAL A 37 4.36 4.25 8.45
N TYR A 38 4.36 3.21 7.63
CA TYR A 38 4.85 1.89 8.00
C TYR A 38 6.33 1.76 7.70
N HIS A 39 7.09 1.27 8.66
CA HIS A 39 8.52 0.99 8.51
C HIS A 39 8.83 -0.46 8.94
N GLU A 40 9.93 -1.02 8.46
CA GLU A 40 10.33 -2.41 8.72
C GLU A 40 11.33 -2.54 9.87
N THR A 41 11.88 -1.45 10.34
CA THR A 41 12.84 -1.42 11.46
C THR A 41 12.85 -0.02 12.05
N GLN A 42 13.31 0.10 13.29
CA GLN A 42 13.54 1.40 13.89
C GLN A 42 14.50 2.22 13.02
N THR A 43 14.04 3.36 12.56
CA THR A 43 14.86 4.32 11.83
C THR A 43 15.06 5.55 12.71
N GLN A 44 16.19 6.23 12.57
CA GLN A 44 16.47 7.48 13.27
C GLN A 44 15.82 8.70 12.60
N ASP A 45 15.03 8.47 11.56
CA ASP A 45 14.51 9.50 10.66
C ASP A 45 13.10 9.98 11.05
N PHE A 46 12.59 9.58 12.20
CA PHE A 46 11.27 9.98 12.68
C PHE A 46 11.22 11.49 12.94
N PHE A 47 10.13 12.10 12.52
CA PHE A 47 9.77 13.46 12.95
C PHE A 47 8.34 13.46 13.53
N GLU A 48 8.08 14.37 14.42
CA GLU A 48 6.77 14.51 15.05
C GLU A 48 5.89 15.48 14.26
N HIS A 49 4.64 15.07 14.05
CA HIS A 49 3.60 15.94 13.51
C HIS A 49 2.23 15.48 14.01
N PRO A 50 1.29 16.37 14.37
CA PRO A 50 -0.01 16.00 14.96
C PRO A 50 -0.88 15.07 14.10
N ARG A 51 -0.64 15.03 12.80
CA ARG A 51 -1.35 14.21 11.84
C ARG A 51 -0.55 12.98 11.36
N LEU A 52 0.59 12.68 11.99
CA LEU A 52 1.51 11.63 11.55
C LEU A 52 1.70 10.58 12.63
N ASP A 53 1.42 9.33 12.27
CA ASP A 53 1.70 8.15 13.08
C ASP A 53 2.78 7.29 12.42
N TRP A 54 3.61 6.64 13.24
CA TRP A 54 4.62 5.67 12.81
C TRP A 54 4.27 4.30 13.34
N VAL A 55 4.36 3.29 12.48
CA VAL A 55 4.06 1.89 12.83
C VAL A 55 5.17 0.98 12.35
N ASP A 56 5.77 0.23 13.27
CA ASP A 56 6.63 -0.91 12.89
C ASP A 56 5.73 -2.05 12.38
N ILE A 57 5.84 -2.35 11.08
CA ILE A 57 4.99 -3.34 10.45
C ILE A 57 5.34 -4.77 10.88
N HIS A 58 6.58 -5.02 11.28
CA HIS A 58 6.99 -6.34 11.77
C HIS A 58 6.43 -6.63 13.16
N GLU A 59 6.30 -5.60 14.02
CA GLU A 59 5.63 -5.73 15.32
C GLU A 59 4.11 -5.82 15.14
N ALA A 60 3.55 -4.97 14.28
CA ALA A 60 2.11 -4.88 14.05
C ALA A 60 1.54 -6.11 13.30
N GLN A 61 2.36 -6.77 12.46
CA GLN A 61 1.96 -7.88 11.59
C GLN A 61 2.98 -9.05 11.62
N PRO A 62 2.97 -9.87 12.67
CA PRO A 62 3.88 -11.01 12.78
C PRO A 62 3.74 -12.04 11.64
N GLU A 63 2.56 -12.14 11.01
CA GLU A 63 2.33 -13.03 9.86
C GLU A 63 3.13 -12.59 8.63
N LEU A 64 3.35 -11.29 8.43
CA LEU A 64 4.26 -10.78 7.42
C LEU A 64 5.68 -11.32 7.63
N VAL A 65 6.16 -11.27 8.87
CA VAL A 65 7.51 -11.77 9.22
C VAL A 65 7.62 -13.27 8.95
N LYS A 66 6.58 -14.04 9.33
CA LYS A 66 6.53 -15.48 9.05
C LYS A 66 6.56 -15.77 7.55
N PHE A 67 5.76 -15.04 6.77
CA PHE A 67 5.72 -15.17 5.31
C PHE A 67 7.10 -14.86 4.70
N LYS A 68 7.67 -13.70 5.04
CA LYS A 68 9.01 -13.29 4.55
C LYS A 68 10.09 -14.34 4.89
N ASN A 69 10.11 -14.82 6.13
CA ASN A 69 11.09 -15.83 6.57
C ASN A 69 10.93 -17.16 5.83
N ARG A 70 9.69 -17.57 5.53
CA ARG A 70 9.41 -18.80 4.78
C ARG A 70 9.90 -18.73 3.34
N TYR A 71 9.75 -17.58 2.70
CA TYR A 71 9.94 -17.41 1.26
C TYR A 71 11.17 -16.57 0.87
N ASN A 72 12.01 -16.13 1.82
CA ASN A 72 13.14 -15.25 1.54
C ASN A 72 14.17 -15.85 0.55
N LYS A 73 14.23 -17.19 0.43
CA LYS A 73 15.12 -17.92 -0.48
C LYS A 73 14.38 -18.63 -1.61
N ASP A 74 13.06 -18.50 -1.67
CA ASP A 74 12.27 -19.11 -2.73
C ASP A 74 12.38 -18.27 -4.01
N PRO A 75 12.90 -18.84 -5.14
CA PRO A 75 13.10 -18.07 -6.36
C PRO A 75 11.77 -17.52 -6.93
N VAL A 76 10.72 -18.33 -6.93
CA VAL A 76 9.42 -17.95 -7.49
C VAL A 76 8.82 -16.81 -6.68
N ALA A 77 8.82 -16.92 -5.35
CA ALA A 77 8.32 -15.88 -4.46
C ALA A 77 9.12 -14.57 -4.57
N ASN A 78 10.37 -14.62 -4.99
CA ASN A 78 11.23 -13.47 -5.25
C ASN A 78 11.22 -13.00 -6.71
N GLY A 79 10.26 -13.46 -7.51
CA GLY A 79 10.02 -12.97 -8.87
C GLY A 79 10.77 -13.72 -9.97
N GLU A 80 11.42 -14.85 -9.66
CA GLU A 80 12.08 -15.68 -10.64
C GLU A 80 11.12 -16.68 -11.27
N ILE A 81 10.15 -16.19 -12.04
CA ILE A 81 9.20 -17.03 -12.77
C ILE A 81 9.64 -17.22 -14.21
N ASP A 82 9.46 -18.42 -14.74
CA ASP A 82 9.78 -18.75 -16.13
C ASP A 82 8.56 -18.58 -17.05
N GLU A 83 7.34 -18.73 -16.51
CA GLU A 83 6.08 -18.61 -17.24
C GLU A 83 5.10 -17.71 -16.50
N ILE A 84 4.32 -16.93 -17.26
CA ILE A 84 3.25 -16.11 -16.68
C ILE A 84 2.09 -17.04 -16.32
N PRO A 85 1.56 -16.94 -15.08
CA PRO A 85 0.39 -17.71 -14.69
C PRO A 85 -0.80 -17.51 -15.65
N ASN A 86 -1.58 -18.56 -15.86
CA ASN A 86 -2.78 -18.50 -16.70
C ASN A 86 -3.74 -17.40 -16.20
N GLY A 87 -4.27 -16.62 -17.12
CA GLY A 87 -5.21 -15.53 -16.81
C GLY A 87 -4.56 -14.19 -16.46
N VAL A 88 -3.24 -14.15 -16.34
CA VAL A 88 -2.52 -12.88 -16.17
C VAL A 88 -2.21 -12.30 -17.55
N ARG A 89 -2.51 -11.00 -17.75
CA ARG A 89 -2.16 -10.30 -18.99
C ARG A 89 -0.64 -10.28 -19.16
N ARG A 90 -0.18 -10.69 -20.32
CA ARG A 90 1.23 -10.64 -20.66
C ARG A 90 1.70 -9.18 -20.77
N PRO A 91 2.64 -8.71 -19.96
CA PRO A 91 3.26 -7.40 -20.20
C PRO A 91 4.18 -7.47 -21.42
N GLU A 92 4.24 -6.36 -22.17
CA GLU A 92 5.15 -6.22 -23.31
C GLU A 92 6.03 -4.96 -23.07
N PRO A 93 7.35 -5.09 -22.98
CA PRO A 93 8.12 -6.34 -22.99
C PRO A 93 7.96 -7.15 -21.71
N MET A 94 8.21 -8.46 -21.79
CA MET A 94 8.23 -9.35 -20.62
C MET A 94 9.21 -8.84 -19.56
N PRO A 95 8.79 -8.79 -18.27
CA PRO A 95 9.69 -8.43 -17.18
C PRO A 95 10.89 -9.39 -17.14
N ALA A 96 12.04 -8.85 -16.82
CA ALA A 96 13.22 -9.68 -16.57
C ALA A 96 12.97 -10.64 -15.41
N LYS A 97 13.53 -11.83 -15.47
CA LYS A 97 13.52 -12.80 -14.37
C LYS A 97 14.06 -12.13 -13.09
N GLY A 98 13.39 -12.35 -11.96
CA GLY A 98 13.71 -11.69 -10.70
C GLY A 98 13.27 -10.22 -10.62
N SER A 99 12.43 -9.76 -11.57
CA SER A 99 11.90 -8.40 -11.53
C SER A 99 10.98 -8.18 -10.34
N PHE A 100 10.89 -6.92 -9.89
CA PHE A 100 10.01 -6.56 -8.76
C PHE A 100 8.53 -6.85 -9.03
N GLN A 101 8.11 -6.90 -10.28
CA GLN A 101 6.71 -7.08 -10.69
C GLN A 101 6.11 -8.42 -10.25
N TRP A 102 6.95 -9.45 -10.09
CA TRP A 102 6.54 -10.80 -9.67
C TRP A 102 6.98 -11.14 -8.23
N ASN A 103 7.54 -10.17 -7.50
CA ASN A 103 8.11 -10.42 -6.17
C ASN A 103 7.04 -10.37 -5.08
N ALA A 104 6.46 -11.54 -4.78
CA ALA A 104 5.44 -11.68 -3.74
C ALA A 104 5.97 -11.32 -2.34
N VAL A 105 7.24 -11.61 -2.04
CA VAL A 105 7.88 -11.27 -0.75
C VAL A 105 7.92 -9.76 -0.56
N ARG A 106 8.22 -9.01 -1.62
CA ARG A 106 8.23 -7.55 -1.58
C ARG A 106 6.80 -6.99 -1.45
N PHE A 107 5.86 -7.49 -2.24
CA PHE A 107 4.48 -6.99 -2.24
C PHE A 107 3.70 -7.36 -0.98
N ALA A 108 4.13 -8.40 -0.24
CA ALA A 108 3.57 -8.71 1.07
C ALA A 108 3.55 -7.49 2.00
N ASN A 109 4.57 -6.63 2.00
CA ASN A 109 4.59 -5.42 2.81
C ASN A 109 3.35 -4.54 2.53
N LYS A 110 3.05 -4.27 1.27
CA LYS A 110 1.88 -3.46 0.89
C LYS A 110 0.57 -4.08 1.40
N VAL A 111 0.39 -5.38 1.19
CA VAL A 111 -0.82 -6.09 1.61
C VAL A 111 -1.01 -5.99 3.12
N PHE A 112 0.02 -6.34 3.90
CA PHE A 112 -0.08 -6.32 5.36
C PHE A 112 -0.18 -4.90 5.94
N CYS A 113 0.43 -3.88 5.33
CA CYS A 113 0.22 -2.48 5.72
C CYS A 113 -1.22 -2.05 5.48
N VAL A 114 -1.78 -2.36 4.30
CA VAL A 114 -3.15 -1.99 3.95
C VAL A 114 -4.14 -2.71 4.85
N THR A 115 -4.05 -4.02 5.02
CA THR A 115 -4.99 -4.79 5.84
C THR A 115 -4.92 -4.40 7.31
N HIS A 116 -3.72 -4.11 7.84
CA HIS A 116 -3.57 -3.54 9.17
C HIS A 116 -4.28 -2.19 9.30
N ALA A 117 -4.06 -1.28 8.35
CA ALA A 117 -4.71 0.03 8.37
C ALA A 117 -6.24 -0.08 8.28
N LEU A 118 -6.77 -0.94 7.40
CA LEU A 118 -8.20 -1.15 7.23
C LEU A 118 -8.87 -1.66 8.52
N LYS A 119 -8.19 -2.52 9.27
CA LYS A 119 -8.66 -3.02 10.59
C LYS A 119 -8.61 -1.97 11.70
N ASN A 120 -7.66 -1.02 11.63
CA ASN A 120 -7.34 -0.09 12.72
C ASN A 120 -7.70 1.37 12.42
N SER A 121 -8.48 1.66 11.39
CA SER A 121 -8.88 3.03 11.02
C SER A 121 -10.33 3.35 11.38
N VAL A 122 -10.74 3.01 12.59
CA VAL A 122 -12.08 3.32 13.10
C VAL A 122 -12.31 4.84 13.07
N GLY A 123 -13.47 5.26 12.55
CA GLY A 123 -13.86 6.66 12.47
C GLY A 123 -13.32 7.42 11.25
N TYR A 124 -12.64 6.72 10.33
CA TYR A 124 -12.32 7.23 9.00
C TYR A 124 -13.35 6.77 7.97
N ASP A 125 -13.46 7.52 6.87
CA ASP A 125 -14.29 7.15 5.73
C ASP A 125 -13.48 6.32 4.73
N TYR A 126 -12.21 6.70 4.55
CA TYR A 126 -11.29 6.05 3.61
C TYR A 126 -9.91 5.82 4.22
N VAL A 127 -9.30 4.70 3.84
CA VAL A 127 -7.86 4.51 3.86
C VAL A 127 -7.36 4.70 2.42
N VAL A 128 -6.32 5.51 2.23
CA VAL A 128 -5.69 5.73 0.93
C VAL A 128 -4.25 5.24 1.00
N TRP A 129 -3.94 4.22 0.21
CA TRP A 129 -2.56 3.84 -0.05
C TRP A 129 -1.93 4.83 -1.01
N LEU A 130 -0.74 5.32 -0.67
CA LEU A 130 0.09 6.13 -1.53
C LEU A 130 1.50 5.54 -1.56
N ASP A 131 2.02 5.21 -2.76
CA ASP A 131 3.40 4.72 -2.88
C ASP A 131 4.37 5.80 -2.39
N ALA A 132 5.44 5.39 -1.70
CA ALA A 132 6.34 6.30 -1.02
C ALA A 132 7.16 7.22 -1.95
N ASP A 133 7.14 6.99 -3.24
CA ASP A 133 7.73 7.84 -4.28
C ASP A 133 6.71 8.76 -4.97
N THR A 134 5.46 8.75 -4.52
CA THR A 134 4.38 9.60 -5.00
C THR A 134 4.22 10.82 -4.09
N TYR A 135 4.19 12.03 -4.64
CA TYR A 135 4.02 13.25 -3.87
C TYR A 135 3.06 14.24 -4.53
N SER A 136 2.36 14.99 -3.70
CA SER A 136 1.52 16.10 -4.12
C SER A 136 2.37 17.35 -4.31
N PHE A 137 2.23 18.04 -5.43
CA PHE A 137 2.98 19.27 -5.74
C PHE A 137 2.12 20.54 -5.71
N ARG A 138 0.86 20.40 -5.31
CA ARG A 138 -0.12 21.48 -5.16
C ARG A 138 -1.24 21.07 -4.21
N PRO A 139 -2.01 22.03 -3.65
CA PRO A 139 -3.13 21.73 -2.78
C PRO A 139 -4.12 20.75 -3.38
N MET A 140 -4.58 19.80 -2.57
CA MET A 140 -5.57 18.77 -2.88
C MET A 140 -6.89 19.14 -2.17
N PRO A 141 -7.78 19.94 -2.79
CA PRO A 141 -9.00 20.36 -2.12
C PRO A 141 -9.93 19.16 -1.86
N SER A 142 -10.71 19.23 -0.78
CA SER A 142 -11.66 18.16 -0.41
C SER A 142 -12.61 17.80 -1.54
N SER A 143 -13.06 18.79 -2.32
CA SER A 143 -13.94 18.56 -3.48
C SER A 143 -13.29 17.73 -4.62
N PHE A 144 -11.96 17.76 -4.72
CA PHE A 144 -11.23 16.90 -5.66
C PHE A 144 -11.11 15.47 -5.11
N LEU A 145 -10.80 15.35 -3.82
CA LEU A 145 -10.73 14.03 -3.15
C LEU A 145 -12.10 13.32 -3.15
N GLU A 146 -13.19 14.05 -2.97
CA GLU A 146 -14.55 13.50 -3.06
C GLU A 146 -14.89 12.93 -4.45
N LYS A 147 -14.29 13.49 -5.51
CA LYS A 147 -14.43 12.94 -6.87
C LYS A 147 -13.57 11.70 -7.09
N LEU A 148 -12.38 11.66 -6.48
CA LEU A 148 -11.50 10.51 -6.56
C LEU A 148 -11.96 9.33 -5.71
N LEU A 149 -12.72 9.59 -4.65
CA LEU A 149 -13.14 8.61 -3.65
C LEU A 149 -14.67 8.57 -3.57
N PRO A 150 -15.36 8.03 -4.60
CA PRO A 150 -16.82 7.98 -4.64
C PRO A 150 -17.35 6.98 -3.60
N GLY A 151 -18.42 7.37 -2.89
CA GLY A 151 -18.97 6.65 -1.74
C GLY A 151 -19.58 5.28 -2.03
N ASP A 152 -19.79 4.93 -3.28
CA ASP A 152 -20.42 3.69 -3.75
C ASP A 152 -19.42 2.60 -4.17
N SER A 153 -18.14 2.94 -4.26
CA SER A 153 -17.09 2.01 -4.70
C SER A 153 -16.33 1.43 -3.52
N LEU A 154 -16.07 0.12 -3.53
CA LEU A 154 -15.20 -0.55 -2.56
C LEU A 154 -13.75 -0.07 -2.67
N LEU A 155 -13.26 0.00 -3.91
CA LEU A 155 -11.91 0.42 -4.27
C LEU A 155 -11.93 1.52 -5.31
N THR A 156 -10.98 2.42 -5.21
CA THR A 156 -10.71 3.43 -6.23
C THR A 156 -9.22 3.44 -6.54
N TYR A 157 -8.87 3.44 -7.80
CA TYR A 157 -7.49 3.48 -8.28
C TYR A 157 -7.38 4.36 -9.53
N LEU A 158 -6.17 4.71 -9.91
CA LEU A 158 -5.93 5.49 -11.12
C LEU A 158 -5.91 4.57 -12.34
N GLY A 159 -6.87 4.76 -13.24
CA GLY A 159 -6.93 4.03 -14.49
C GLY A 159 -5.87 4.49 -15.50
N ARG A 160 -5.35 3.56 -16.30
CA ARG A 160 -4.36 3.82 -17.36
C ARG A 160 -4.83 3.31 -18.73
N GLY A 161 -6.15 3.41 -19.00
CA GLY A 161 -6.74 2.93 -20.24
C GLY A 161 -6.57 1.41 -20.42
N ASP A 162 -5.83 0.99 -21.45
CA ASP A 162 -5.61 -0.43 -21.76
C ASP A 162 -4.50 -1.10 -20.92
N LEU A 163 -3.81 -0.34 -20.07
CA LEU A 163 -2.78 -0.86 -19.17
C LEU A 163 -3.39 -1.32 -17.84
N ASP A 164 -2.63 -2.09 -17.07
CA ASP A 164 -3.00 -2.46 -15.72
C ASP A 164 -3.20 -1.20 -14.84
N PRO A 165 -4.13 -1.24 -13.86
CA PRO A 165 -4.37 -0.13 -12.97
C PRO A 165 -3.11 0.35 -12.26
N GLU A 166 -3.01 1.68 -12.08
CA GLU A 166 -1.95 2.26 -11.28
C GLU A 166 -2.20 2.02 -9.80
N CYS A 167 -1.31 1.26 -9.16
CA CYS A 167 -1.42 0.91 -7.76
C CYS A 167 -0.69 1.86 -6.80
N GLY A 168 -0.08 2.93 -7.31
CA GLY A 168 0.58 3.97 -6.50
C GLY A 168 -0.40 4.85 -5.72
N PHE A 169 -1.67 4.88 -6.14
CA PHE A 169 -2.78 5.47 -5.43
C PHE A 169 -3.95 4.48 -5.42
N VAL A 170 -4.37 4.03 -4.23
CA VAL A 170 -5.56 3.19 -4.07
C VAL A 170 -6.36 3.65 -2.87
N GLY A 171 -7.62 4.05 -3.11
CA GLY A 171 -8.59 4.38 -2.06
C GLY A 171 -9.41 3.16 -1.66
N TYR A 172 -9.57 2.92 -0.37
CA TYR A 172 -10.37 1.84 0.22
C TYR A 172 -11.51 2.45 1.03
N ASN A 173 -12.75 2.17 0.65
CA ASN A 173 -13.94 2.68 1.33
C ASN A 173 -14.26 1.85 2.58
N LEU A 174 -14.03 2.41 3.76
CA LEU A 174 -14.26 1.73 5.04
C LEU A 174 -15.75 1.52 5.36
N LYS A 175 -16.65 2.21 4.65
CA LYS A 175 -18.10 2.06 4.82
C LYS A 175 -18.72 1.02 3.89
N HIS A 176 -17.94 0.51 2.91
CA HIS A 176 -18.44 -0.49 1.98
C HIS A 176 -18.63 -1.84 2.68
N THR A 177 -19.75 -2.51 2.40
CA THR A 177 -20.12 -3.78 3.05
C THR A 177 -19.09 -4.89 2.86
N ASP A 178 -18.38 -4.89 1.73
CA ASP A 178 -17.42 -5.92 1.38
C ASP A 178 -15.99 -5.63 1.85
N ILE A 179 -15.75 -4.51 2.57
CA ILE A 179 -14.38 -4.16 3.00
C ILE A 179 -13.76 -5.24 3.89
N LYS A 180 -14.57 -5.82 4.80
CA LYS A 180 -14.10 -6.90 5.66
C LYS A 180 -13.74 -8.15 4.86
N LYS A 181 -14.57 -8.51 3.88
CA LYS A 181 -14.31 -9.65 3.00
C LYS A 181 -13.00 -9.46 2.22
N LEU A 182 -12.78 -8.27 1.66
CA LEU A 182 -11.52 -7.93 0.98
C LEU A 182 -10.30 -8.17 1.89
N VAL A 183 -10.35 -7.68 3.13
CA VAL A 183 -9.27 -7.83 4.09
C VAL A 183 -8.98 -9.28 4.40
N ASP A 184 -10.04 -10.04 4.73
CA ASP A 184 -9.93 -11.45 5.11
C ASP A 184 -9.38 -12.31 3.95
N GLU A 185 -9.88 -12.12 2.72
CA GLU A 185 -9.41 -12.84 1.53
C GLU A 185 -7.98 -12.46 1.15
N TRP A 186 -7.62 -11.19 1.26
CA TRP A 186 -6.29 -10.73 0.86
C TRP A 186 -5.21 -11.22 1.81
N GLU A 187 -5.47 -11.22 3.12
CA GLU A 187 -4.55 -11.82 4.08
C GLU A 187 -4.46 -13.35 3.92
N ASP A 188 -5.59 -14.02 3.66
CA ASP A 188 -5.65 -15.47 3.48
C ASP A 188 -4.74 -15.96 2.35
N LEU A 189 -4.61 -15.18 1.26
CA LEU A 189 -3.69 -15.50 0.16
C LEU A 189 -2.23 -15.64 0.64
N TYR A 190 -1.80 -14.79 1.56
CA TYR A 190 -0.42 -14.78 2.07
C TYR A 190 -0.24 -15.72 3.26
N ILE A 191 -1.16 -15.70 4.22
CA ILE A 191 -1.06 -16.51 5.44
C ILE A 191 -1.12 -18.00 5.11
N ASN A 192 -2.02 -18.39 4.23
CA ASN A 192 -2.27 -19.77 3.83
C ASN A 192 -1.57 -20.18 2.52
N ASN A 193 -0.62 -19.37 2.04
CA ASN A 193 0.23 -19.65 0.87
C ASN A 193 -0.58 -19.93 -0.42
N LYS A 194 -1.69 -19.23 -0.61
CA LYS A 194 -2.53 -19.35 -1.79
C LYS A 194 -2.15 -18.40 -2.92
N ILE A 195 -1.09 -17.60 -2.71
CA ILE A 195 -0.59 -16.62 -3.68
C ILE A 195 0.22 -17.26 -4.82
N PHE A 196 0.63 -18.52 -4.65
CA PHE A 196 1.41 -19.30 -5.62
C PHE A 196 0.57 -20.40 -6.27
#